data_6d520b085b85dad58ce23cdb33af5cff
#
_entry.id   6d520b085b85dad58ce23cdb33af5cff
#
_cell.length_a   1.000
_cell.length_b   1.000
_cell.length_c   1.000
_cell.angle_alpha   90.00
_cell.angle_beta   90.00
_cell.angle_gamma   90.00
#
_symmetry.space_group_name_H-M   'P 1'
#
loop_
_entity.id
_entity.type
_entity.pdbx_description
1 polymer ?
#
loop_
_entity_poly.entity_id
_entity_poly.type
_entity_poly.pdbx_seq_one_letter_code
_entity_poly.pdbx_strand_id
1 'polypeptide(L)' 'MSKVFKVWPKRVKRANGTVLMPEMVIIVTIPMHVSNPFSNGAKEIKETYMRIYQFDYKKANCYPSDFNYEALD' A
#
# COMPACT_ATOMS: atom_id res chain seq x y z
N MET A 1 -9.21 -17.19 8.28
CA MET A 1 -9.91 -15.99 7.78
C MET A 1 -8.94 -14.86 7.56
N SER A 2 -9.31 -13.90 6.76
CA SER A 2 -8.44 -12.78 6.41
C SER A 2 -9.20 -11.47 6.49
N LYS A 3 -8.47 -10.36 6.55
CA LYS A 3 -9.03 -9.02 6.52
C LYS A 3 -8.75 -8.39 5.17
N VAL A 4 -9.69 -7.58 4.69
CA VAL A 4 -9.55 -6.87 3.43
C VAL A 4 -9.45 -5.38 3.71
N PHE A 5 -8.44 -4.73 3.11
CA PHE A 5 -8.23 -3.30 3.27
C PHE A 5 -8.15 -2.61 1.92
N LYS A 6 -8.71 -1.42 1.86
CA LYS A 6 -8.50 -0.48 0.77
C LYS A 6 -7.37 0.46 1.18
N VAL A 7 -6.36 0.61 0.35
CA VAL A 7 -5.18 1.44 0.64
C VAL A 7 -4.97 2.42 -0.51
N TRP A 8 -4.71 3.67 -0.17
CA TRP A 8 -4.44 4.71 -1.18
C TRP A 8 -3.45 5.73 -0.63
N PRO A 9 -2.65 6.39 -1.51
CA PRO A 9 -1.73 7.43 -1.07
C PRO A 9 -2.48 8.67 -0.58
N LYS A 10 -1.91 9.34 0.41
CA LYS A 10 -2.49 10.59 0.93
C LYS A 10 -2.30 11.75 -0.03
N ARG A 11 -1.20 11.74 -0.78
CA ARG A 11 -0.84 12.84 -1.67
C ARG A 11 0.13 12.34 -2.74
N VAL A 12 0.40 13.19 -3.72
CA VAL A 12 1.38 12.89 -4.77
C VAL A 12 2.78 12.83 -4.16
N LYS A 13 3.53 11.79 -4.50
CA LYS A 13 4.91 11.63 -4.08
C LYS A 13 5.76 11.26 -5.27
N ARG A 14 6.84 11.97 -5.49
CA ARG A 14 7.78 11.70 -6.57
C ARG A 14 9.15 11.43 -5.97
N ALA A 15 9.74 10.30 -6.31
CA ALA A 15 11.05 9.91 -5.79
C ALA A 15 11.70 8.89 -6.72
N ASN A 16 12.98 9.08 -7.01
CA ASN A 16 13.80 8.11 -7.75
C ASN A 16 13.19 7.66 -9.08
N GLY A 17 12.54 8.58 -9.79
CA GLY A 17 11.93 8.29 -11.08
C GLY A 17 10.58 7.61 -10.99
N THR A 18 10.03 7.47 -9.78
CA THR A 18 8.69 6.90 -9.57
C THR A 18 7.71 7.98 -9.15
N VAL A 19 6.43 7.79 -9.47
CA VAL A 19 5.36 8.71 -9.10
C VAL A 19 4.25 7.94 -8.41
N LEU A 20 3.86 8.42 -7.23
CA LEU A 20 2.76 7.87 -6.46
C LEU A 20 1.65 8.91 -6.41
N MET A 21 0.43 8.52 -6.77
CA MET A 21 -0.71 9.45 -6.84
C MET A 21 -1.88 8.90 -6.03
N PRO A 22 -2.72 9.80 -5.46
CA PRO A 22 -3.88 9.35 -4.66
C PRO A 22 -4.86 8.44 -5.40
N GLU A 23 -4.89 8.52 -6.73
CA GLU A 23 -5.74 7.65 -7.55
C GLU A 23 -5.25 6.20 -7.60
N MET A 24 -4.03 5.94 -7.14
CA MET A 24 -3.44 4.60 -7.14
C MET A 24 -3.96 3.79 -5.95
N VAL A 25 -5.24 3.48 -5.99
CA VAL A 25 -5.93 2.72 -4.94
C VAL A 25 -5.69 1.23 -5.15
N ILE A 26 -5.42 0.51 -4.06
CA ILE A 26 -5.28 -0.95 -4.10
C ILE A 26 -6.17 -1.60 -3.04
N ILE A 27 -6.50 -2.86 -3.28
CA ILE A 27 -7.20 -3.70 -2.31
C ILE A 27 -6.24 -4.82 -1.92
N VAL A 28 -6.01 -4.97 -0.63
CA VAL A 28 -5.10 -6.00 -0.12
C VAL A 28 -5.83 -6.90 0.88
N THR A 29 -5.46 -8.16 0.89
CA THR A 29 -5.96 -9.15 1.84
C THR A 29 -4.79 -9.57 2.73
N ILE A 30 -4.98 -9.46 4.03
CA ILE A 30 -3.93 -9.81 5.00
C ILE A 30 -4.45 -10.82 6.02
N PRO A 31 -3.55 -11.55 6.70
CA PRO A 31 -3.97 -12.51 7.74
C PRO A 31 -4.75 -11.83 8.86
N MET A 32 -5.69 -12.55 9.45
CA MET A 32 -6.59 -12.01 10.49
C MET A 32 -5.83 -11.55 11.74
N HIS A 33 -4.70 -12.16 12.06
CA HIS A 33 -3.92 -11.81 13.24
C HIS A 33 -3.11 -10.50 13.07
N VAL A 34 -3.06 -9.95 11.87
CA VAL A 34 -2.35 -8.70 11.60
C VAL A 34 -3.33 -7.55 11.81
N SER A 35 -2.92 -6.53 12.59
CA SER A 35 -3.82 -5.45 12.99
C SER A 35 -4.06 -4.41 11.90
N ASN A 36 -3.11 -4.22 10.99
CA ASN A 36 -3.26 -3.29 9.89
C ASN A 36 -2.40 -3.74 8.71
N PRO A 37 -2.64 -3.21 7.49
CA PRO A 37 -1.95 -3.68 6.28
C PRO A 37 -0.45 -3.38 6.25
N PHE A 38 0.05 -2.58 7.17
CA PHE A 38 1.47 -2.23 7.22
C PHE A 38 2.26 -2.98 8.30
N SER A 39 1.58 -3.72 9.18
CA SER A 39 2.24 -4.29 10.37
C SER A 39 3.20 -5.43 10.07
N ASN A 40 3.13 -6.04 8.88
CA ASN A 40 4.04 -7.08 8.47
C ASN A 40 5.10 -6.56 7.47
N GLY A 41 5.51 -5.31 7.61
CA GLY A 41 6.46 -4.67 6.71
C GLY A 41 5.83 -4.23 5.39
N ALA A 42 4.52 -4.12 5.34
CA ALA A 42 3.77 -3.74 4.14
C ALA A 42 4.02 -4.67 2.95
N LYS A 43 4.24 -5.94 3.21
CA LYS A 43 4.59 -6.92 2.17
C LYS A 43 3.52 -6.99 1.07
N GLU A 44 2.27 -7.16 1.46
CA GLU A 44 1.16 -7.26 0.50
C GLU A 44 0.99 -5.96 -0.29
N ILE A 45 1.20 -4.82 0.37
CA ILE A 45 1.09 -3.52 -0.28
C ILE A 45 2.18 -3.35 -1.32
N LYS A 46 3.42 -3.68 -0.98
CA LYS A 46 4.55 -3.61 -1.91
C LYS A 46 4.32 -4.45 -3.15
N GLU A 47 3.90 -5.70 -2.94
CA GLU A 47 3.66 -6.63 -4.04
C GLU A 47 2.51 -6.17 -4.91
N THR A 48 1.45 -5.66 -4.32
CA THR A 48 0.27 -5.21 -5.05
C THR A 48 0.57 -4.00 -5.92
N TYR A 49 1.30 -3.02 -5.37
CA TYR A 49 1.70 -1.85 -6.16
C TYR A 49 2.61 -2.22 -7.32
N MET A 50 3.54 -3.12 -7.09
CA MET A 50 4.42 -3.58 -8.18
C MET A 50 3.63 -4.30 -9.26
N ARG A 51 2.69 -5.15 -8.87
CA ARG A 51 1.90 -5.95 -9.81
C ARG A 51 0.95 -5.10 -10.64
N ILE A 52 0.24 -4.17 -10.01
CA ILE A 52 -0.83 -3.39 -10.67
C ILE A 52 -0.28 -2.15 -11.38
N TYR A 53 0.59 -1.41 -10.70
CA TYR A 53 1.07 -0.11 -11.18
C TYR A 53 2.54 -0.12 -11.58
N GLN A 54 3.23 -1.25 -11.38
CA GLN A 54 4.68 -1.35 -11.61
C GLN A 54 5.44 -0.29 -10.80
N PHE A 55 4.89 0.02 -9.63
CA PHE A 55 5.46 1.01 -8.71
C PHE A 55 6.31 0.30 -7.66
N ASP A 56 7.57 0.71 -7.52
CA ASP A 56 8.49 0.14 -6.54
C ASP A 56 8.41 0.93 -5.24
N TYR A 57 7.68 0.40 -4.29
CA TYR A 57 7.47 0.99 -2.97
C TYR A 57 8.81 1.27 -2.26
N LYS A 58 9.70 0.30 -2.29
CA LYS A 58 10.99 0.40 -1.60
C LYS A 58 11.90 1.43 -2.26
N LYS A 59 11.98 1.42 -3.59
CA LYS A 59 12.79 2.35 -4.36
C LYS A 59 12.33 3.80 -4.16
N ALA A 60 11.05 4.00 -3.99
CA ALA A 60 10.46 5.32 -3.80
C ALA A 60 10.54 5.80 -2.34
N ASN A 61 11.13 5.01 -1.44
CA ASN A 61 11.24 5.33 -0.01
C ASN A 61 9.88 5.65 0.62
N CYS A 62 8.89 4.82 0.32
CA CYS A 62 7.56 5.01 0.89
C CYS A 62 7.49 4.52 2.33
N TYR A 63 6.66 5.18 3.11
CA TYR A 63 6.42 4.84 4.51
C TYR A 63 4.91 4.66 4.74
N PRO A 64 4.52 3.95 5.81
CA PRO A 64 3.09 3.82 6.14
C PRO A 64 2.37 5.16 6.27
N SER A 65 3.08 6.19 6.72
CA SER A 65 2.50 7.53 6.88
C SER A 65 2.15 8.21 5.56
N ASP A 66 2.63 7.69 4.43
CA ASP A 66 2.32 8.23 3.10
C ASP A 66 0.97 7.72 2.57
N PHE A 67 0.31 6.82 3.29
CA PHE A 67 -0.90 6.14 2.83
C PHE A 67 -2.03 6.26 3.84
N ASN A 68 -3.26 6.20 3.31
CA ASN A 68 -4.46 5.95 4.10
C ASN A 68 -4.91 4.52 3.86
N TYR A 69 -5.65 3.97 4.81
CA TYR A 69 -6.27 2.66 4.60
C TYR A 69 -7.60 2.58 5.33
N GLU A 70 -8.45 1.68 4.85
CA GLU A 70 -9.78 1.47 5.40
C GLU A 70 -10.11 -0.01 5.37
N ALA A 71 -10.62 -0.52 6.48
CA ALA A 71 -11.09 -1.91 6.53
C ALA A 71 -12.41 -2.01 5.78
N LEU A 72 -12.52 -3.01 4.90
CA LEU A 72 -13.69 -3.19 4.05
C LEU A 72 -14.67 -4.24 4.60
N ASP A 73 -14.28 -4.99 5.61
CA ASP A 73 -15.14 -6.03 6.19
C ASP A 73 -15.32 -5.90 7.70
#